data_741ba46e784088f4c92f518446de43c0
#
_entry.id   741ba46e784088f4c92f518446de43c0
#
_cell.length_a   1.000
_cell.length_b   1.000
_cell.length_c   1.000
_cell.angle_alpha   90.00
_cell.angle_beta   90.00
_cell.angle_gamma   90.00
#
_symmetry.space_group_name_H-M   'P 1'
#
loop_
_entity.id
_entity.type
_entity.pdbx_description
1 polymer ?
#
loop_
_entity_poly.entity_id
_entity_poly.type
_entity_poly.pdbx_seq_one_letter_code
_entity_poly.pdbx_strand_id
1 'polypeptide(L)'
;MHIWISGGGSGGHVYPGLTVRAASGLEPSSFTWLGRADSLEERLVTSAGLPFAPISAAPLVGRGVLGKLLSMGSLGRGLWQAWRLAGRRRPNGVLVTGGYVSVPVALAAWLRRIPMTIYLPDIQPGRAVRFLARFAQRIAVTSMAAEQWLPARKLVVTGYPTRPALRNADRAAARHSWSLGADDQLLLVFGGSQGSRRINLALAAAAPRLLEVCHIVHVSGTLDLRAAEAARAALPETLRGRYHLHAYLDSPDMALALAAADLAVCRAGAASLGELPARGLPAVLVPLPISGGHQWPNARQLEAAGAVEVLADADCDGPGLAAIVLRLLSEPVRLAAMAQASRSLDRPDAAAAIWAVVLQSLPLGSHRAQGEAR
;
A
#
# COMPACT_ATOMS: atom_id res chain seq x y z
N MET A 1 14.51 23.82 4.82
CA MET A 1 14.71 22.61 3.97
C MET A 1 13.48 22.43 3.08
N HIS A 2 13.65 22.01 1.82
CA HIS A 2 12.54 21.76 0.90
C HIS A 2 12.74 20.42 0.19
N ILE A 3 11.75 19.54 0.25
CA ILE A 3 11.81 18.17 -0.31
C ILE A 3 10.69 17.98 -1.34
N TRP A 4 11.05 17.43 -2.47
CA TRP A 4 10.05 16.94 -3.41
C TRP A 4 9.69 15.49 -3.10
N ILE A 5 8.40 15.18 -3.22
CA ILE A 5 7.91 13.80 -3.18
C ILE A 5 7.26 13.51 -4.53
N SER A 6 7.50 12.34 -5.08
CA SER A 6 6.84 11.90 -6.30
C SER A 6 6.54 10.40 -6.27
N GLY A 7 5.30 10.09 -6.53
CA GLY A 7 4.77 8.74 -6.61
C GLY A 7 3.29 8.79 -6.92
N GLY A 8 2.78 7.79 -7.64
CA GLY A 8 1.38 7.82 -8.03
C GLY A 8 0.95 6.58 -8.79
N GLY A 9 -0.25 6.65 -9.33
CA GLY A 9 -0.89 5.54 -10.03
C GLY A 9 -1.66 4.59 -9.12
N SER A 10 -1.37 4.55 -7.83
CA SER A 10 -2.12 3.78 -6.82
C SER A 10 -1.92 4.35 -5.41
N GLY A 11 -2.85 4.05 -4.50
CA GLY A 11 -2.72 4.41 -3.08
C GLY A 11 -1.47 3.83 -2.43
N GLY A 12 -1.02 2.64 -2.87
CA GLY A 12 0.20 1.99 -2.38
C GLY A 12 1.49 2.78 -2.58
N HIS A 13 1.51 3.73 -3.52
CA HIS A 13 2.63 4.66 -3.72
C HIS A 13 2.42 6.02 -3.03
N VAL A 14 1.16 6.43 -2.81
CA VAL A 14 0.85 7.74 -2.24
C VAL A 14 0.88 7.72 -0.71
N TYR A 15 0.18 6.79 -0.08
CA TYR A 15 0.11 6.70 1.38
C TYR A 15 1.48 6.60 2.06
N PRO A 16 2.45 5.79 1.59
CA PRO A 16 3.79 5.77 2.16
C PRO A 16 4.46 7.13 2.18
N GLY A 17 4.39 7.88 1.08
CA GLY A 17 4.98 9.22 0.99
C GLY A 17 4.34 10.21 1.96
N LEU A 18 3.01 10.17 2.11
CA LEU A 18 2.27 10.98 3.06
C LEU A 18 2.64 10.63 4.52
N THR A 19 2.78 9.32 4.82
CA THR A 19 3.14 8.85 6.15
C THR A 19 4.58 9.25 6.52
N VAL A 20 5.52 9.12 5.58
CA VAL A 20 6.92 9.56 5.77
C VAL A 20 6.99 11.07 5.97
N ARG A 21 6.22 11.84 5.20
CA ARG A 21 6.12 13.29 5.40
C ARG A 21 5.60 13.62 6.79
N ALA A 22 4.55 12.97 7.26
CA ALA A 22 4.01 13.20 8.60
C ALA A 22 5.05 12.89 9.70
N ALA A 23 5.82 11.81 9.54
CA ALA A 23 6.88 11.43 10.48
C ALA A 23 8.11 12.35 10.45
N SER A 24 8.25 13.23 9.45
CA SER A 24 9.38 14.15 9.34
C SER A 24 9.40 15.28 10.38
N GLY A 25 8.25 15.58 10.98
CA GLY A 25 8.06 16.73 11.87
C GLY A 25 8.13 18.09 11.19
N LEU A 26 8.28 18.14 9.85
CA LEU A 26 8.38 19.39 9.11
C LEU A 26 6.98 19.89 8.69
N GLU A 27 6.88 21.21 8.52
CA GLU A 27 5.67 21.87 8.01
C GLU A 27 5.32 21.39 6.58
N PRO A 28 4.02 21.32 6.22
CA PRO A 28 3.58 20.96 4.87
C PRO A 28 4.25 21.77 3.76
N SER A 29 4.49 23.06 3.98
CA SER A 29 5.16 23.97 3.05
C SER A 29 6.61 23.63 2.73
N SER A 30 7.24 22.78 3.57
CA SER A 30 8.58 22.21 3.33
C SER A 30 8.59 21.12 2.27
N PHE A 31 7.42 20.75 1.76
CA PHE A 31 7.28 19.71 0.75
C PHE A 31 6.56 20.24 -0.48
N THR A 32 6.82 19.60 -1.62
CA THR A 32 5.99 19.70 -2.81
C THR A 32 5.84 18.31 -3.41
N TRP A 33 4.60 17.90 -3.61
CA TRP A 33 4.31 16.65 -4.32
C TRP A 33 4.23 16.93 -5.82
N LEU A 34 5.01 16.19 -6.61
CA LEU A 34 4.95 16.26 -8.07
C LEU A 34 4.23 15.02 -8.59
N GLY A 35 3.12 15.23 -9.25
CA GLY A 35 2.23 14.15 -9.68
C GLY A 35 1.38 14.54 -10.89
N ARG A 36 0.51 13.62 -11.33
CA ARG A 36 -0.40 13.88 -12.45
C ARG A 36 -1.65 14.62 -11.96
N ALA A 37 -2.06 15.64 -12.72
CA ALA A 37 -3.33 16.31 -12.50
C ALA A 37 -4.53 15.37 -12.66
N ASP A 38 -5.65 15.69 -12.04
CA ASP A 38 -6.93 14.97 -12.08
C ASP A 38 -6.79 13.49 -11.70
N SER A 39 -5.99 13.21 -10.71
CA SER A 39 -5.59 11.86 -10.30
C SER A 39 -5.91 11.56 -8.84
N LEU A 40 -5.81 10.28 -8.47
CA LEU A 40 -5.93 9.87 -7.07
C LEU A 40 -4.87 10.51 -6.19
N GLU A 41 -3.62 10.59 -6.68
CA GLU A 41 -2.52 11.21 -5.94
C GLU A 41 -2.78 12.68 -5.64
N GLU A 42 -3.28 13.46 -6.60
CA GLU A 42 -3.60 14.88 -6.36
C GLU A 42 -4.65 15.03 -5.27
N ARG A 43 -5.76 14.27 -5.35
CA ARG A 43 -6.82 14.32 -4.34
C ARG A 43 -6.31 13.98 -2.94
N LEU A 44 -5.55 12.89 -2.81
CA LEU A 44 -5.03 12.46 -1.51
C LEU A 44 -4.01 13.45 -0.93
N VAL A 45 -3.14 14.00 -1.77
CA VAL A 45 -2.09 14.94 -1.37
C VAL A 45 -2.68 16.31 -0.97
N THR A 46 -3.63 16.83 -1.75
CA THR A 46 -4.29 18.10 -1.44
C THR A 46 -5.19 17.98 -0.21
N SER A 47 -5.90 16.85 -0.03
CA SER A 47 -6.65 16.57 1.20
C SER A 47 -5.75 16.47 2.43
N ALA A 48 -4.48 16.10 2.27
CA ALA A 48 -3.48 16.09 3.33
C ALA A 48 -2.81 17.47 3.54
N GLY A 49 -3.27 18.53 2.85
CA GLY A 49 -2.78 19.89 2.98
C GLY A 49 -1.37 20.12 2.40
N LEU A 50 -0.88 19.25 1.50
CA LEU A 50 0.43 19.42 0.89
C LEU A 50 0.35 20.20 -0.43
N PRO A 51 1.34 21.07 -0.70
CA PRO A 51 1.51 21.68 -2.02
C PRO A 51 1.67 20.62 -3.12
N PHE A 52 0.87 20.75 -4.17
CA PHE A 52 0.89 19.86 -5.33
C PHE A 52 1.33 20.63 -6.58
N ALA A 53 2.25 20.04 -7.34
CA ALA A 53 2.71 20.56 -8.62
C ALA A 53 2.40 19.55 -9.74
N PRO A 54 1.46 19.86 -10.64
CA PRO A 54 1.09 18.94 -11.71
C PRO A 54 2.20 18.82 -12.75
N ILE A 55 2.49 17.57 -13.14
CA ILE A 55 3.41 17.24 -14.22
C ILE A 55 2.77 16.24 -15.19
N SER A 56 3.21 16.33 -16.44
CA SER A 56 2.77 15.39 -17.47
C SER A 56 3.44 14.04 -17.29
N ALA A 57 2.65 12.98 -17.21
CA ALA A 57 3.14 11.60 -17.18
C ALA A 57 2.08 10.63 -17.74
N ALA A 58 2.53 9.64 -18.48
CA ALA A 58 1.67 8.58 -19.01
C ALA A 58 2.37 7.22 -18.93
N PRO A 59 1.63 6.13 -18.69
CA PRO A 59 2.20 4.78 -18.63
C PRO A 59 2.67 4.34 -20.01
N LEU A 60 3.81 3.63 -20.07
CA LEU A 60 4.34 3.02 -21.30
C LEU A 60 3.85 1.58 -21.49
N VAL A 61 3.48 0.92 -20.42
CA VAL A 61 3.04 -0.49 -20.42
C VAL A 61 1.54 -0.57 -20.79
N GLY A 62 1.18 -1.60 -21.55
CA GLY A 62 -0.22 -1.84 -21.95
C GLY A 62 -0.71 -1.00 -23.13
N ARG A 63 0.19 -0.32 -23.87
CA ARG A 63 -0.14 0.52 -25.03
C ARG A 63 0.51 0.01 -26.32
N GLY A 64 -0.20 0.14 -27.43
CA GLY A 64 0.35 -0.08 -28.77
C GLY A 64 1.45 0.92 -29.11
N VAL A 65 2.08 0.78 -30.30
CA VAL A 65 3.24 1.60 -30.73
C VAL A 65 2.94 3.10 -30.67
N LEU A 66 1.83 3.55 -31.26
CA LEU A 66 1.42 4.96 -31.25
C LEU A 66 1.19 5.47 -29.83
N GLY A 67 0.53 4.66 -28.97
CA GLY A 67 0.32 5.00 -27.56
C GLY A 67 1.62 5.11 -26.77
N LYS A 68 2.66 4.33 -27.10
CA LYS A 68 3.98 4.45 -26.50
C LYS A 68 4.69 5.74 -26.91
N LEU A 69 4.60 6.13 -28.19
CA LEU A 69 5.18 7.40 -28.68
C LEU A 69 4.54 8.59 -27.97
N LEU A 70 3.20 8.62 -27.86
CA LEU A 70 2.49 9.67 -27.12
C LEU A 70 2.86 9.69 -25.63
N SER A 71 3.04 8.51 -25.03
CA SER A 71 3.49 8.41 -23.63
C SER A 71 4.93 8.93 -23.46
N MET A 72 5.82 8.67 -24.40
CA MET A 72 7.19 9.22 -24.40
C MET A 72 7.17 10.74 -24.49
N GLY A 73 6.34 11.31 -25.37
CA GLY A 73 6.14 12.76 -25.48
C GLY A 73 5.64 13.36 -24.15
N SER A 74 4.66 12.70 -23.51
CA SER A 74 4.16 13.11 -22.19
C SER A 74 5.24 13.06 -21.10
N LEU A 75 6.07 12.00 -21.06
CA LEU A 75 7.19 11.89 -20.13
C LEU A 75 8.26 12.94 -20.40
N GLY A 76 8.58 13.24 -21.66
CA GLY A 76 9.51 14.32 -22.06
C GLY A 76 9.01 15.70 -21.60
N ARG A 77 7.70 15.98 -21.79
CA ARG A 77 7.08 17.20 -21.28
C ARG A 77 7.15 17.30 -19.76
N GLY A 78 6.86 16.20 -19.05
CA GLY A 78 6.96 16.15 -17.59
C GLY A 78 8.38 16.33 -17.08
N LEU A 79 9.37 15.76 -17.77
CA LEU A 79 10.78 15.98 -17.48
C LEU A 79 11.14 17.47 -17.59
N TRP A 80 10.74 18.14 -18.68
CA TRP A 80 10.98 19.56 -18.86
C TRP A 80 10.28 20.41 -17.79
N GLN A 81 9.03 20.09 -17.45
CA GLN A 81 8.28 20.78 -16.39
C GLN A 81 9.00 20.66 -15.03
N ALA A 82 9.38 19.45 -14.62
CA ALA A 82 10.11 19.21 -13.38
C ALA A 82 11.50 19.87 -13.39
N TRP A 83 12.23 19.80 -14.51
CA TRP A 83 13.53 20.44 -14.68
C TRP A 83 13.43 21.96 -14.56
N ARG A 84 12.42 22.59 -15.19
CA ARG A 84 12.17 24.05 -15.08
C ARG A 84 11.78 24.45 -13.66
N LEU A 85 10.93 23.64 -12.99
CA LEU A 85 10.55 23.87 -11.60
C LEU A 85 11.76 23.81 -10.66
N ALA A 86 12.65 22.84 -10.84
CA ALA A 86 13.91 22.74 -10.11
C ALA A 86 14.85 23.92 -10.33
N GLY A 87 14.77 24.59 -11.48
CA GLY A 87 15.52 25.80 -11.76
C GLY A 87 15.00 27.03 -11.02
N ARG A 88 13.67 27.08 -10.76
CA ARG A 88 13.02 28.18 -10.05
C ARG A 88 13.09 28.02 -8.52
N ARG A 89 12.83 26.83 -8.03
CA ARG A 89 12.86 26.48 -6.61
C ARG A 89 13.51 25.11 -6.44
N ARG A 90 14.84 25.13 -6.29
CA ARG A 90 15.64 23.90 -6.15
C ARG A 90 15.31 23.21 -4.84
N PRO A 91 14.84 21.95 -4.85
CA PRO A 91 14.69 21.18 -3.61
C PRO A 91 16.05 20.70 -3.09
N ASN A 92 16.14 20.44 -1.78
CA ASN A 92 17.30 19.86 -1.16
C ASN A 92 17.43 18.36 -1.51
N GLY A 93 16.32 17.67 -1.73
CA GLY A 93 16.28 16.27 -2.11
C GLY A 93 14.94 15.85 -2.69
N VAL A 94 14.89 14.63 -3.22
CA VAL A 94 13.68 14.03 -3.79
C VAL A 94 13.45 12.66 -3.17
N LEU A 95 12.24 12.42 -2.68
CA LEU A 95 11.74 11.10 -2.30
C LEU A 95 10.83 10.57 -3.42
N VAL A 96 11.21 9.43 -3.99
CA VAL A 96 10.44 8.71 -5.01
C VAL A 96 9.80 7.50 -4.35
N THR A 97 8.47 7.38 -4.43
CA THR A 97 7.74 6.23 -3.83
C THR A 97 7.23 5.23 -4.88
N GLY A 98 7.51 5.49 -6.17
CA GLY A 98 7.21 4.56 -7.25
C GLY A 98 6.13 5.06 -8.22
N GLY A 99 5.79 4.18 -9.17
CA GLY A 99 4.90 4.51 -10.28
C GLY A 99 5.60 5.22 -11.44
N TYR A 100 4.97 5.19 -12.63
CA TYR A 100 5.51 5.83 -13.84
C TYR A 100 5.58 7.36 -13.74
N VAL A 101 4.76 7.94 -12.86
CA VAL A 101 4.66 9.39 -12.62
C VAL A 101 5.97 9.95 -12.04
N SER A 102 6.71 9.14 -11.29
CA SER A 102 7.98 9.57 -10.69
C SER A 102 9.16 9.60 -11.67
N VAL A 103 9.04 8.96 -12.84
CA VAL A 103 10.14 8.88 -13.81
C VAL A 103 10.63 10.25 -14.29
N PRO A 104 9.77 11.16 -14.80
CA PRO A 104 10.21 12.48 -15.23
C PRO A 104 10.80 13.33 -14.10
N VAL A 105 10.25 13.22 -12.87
CA VAL A 105 10.76 13.94 -11.69
C VAL A 105 12.15 13.45 -11.29
N ALA A 106 12.32 12.14 -11.23
CA ALA A 106 13.60 11.51 -10.87
C ALA A 106 14.71 11.84 -11.87
N LEU A 107 14.39 11.82 -13.18
CA LEU A 107 15.34 12.20 -14.23
C LEU A 107 15.69 13.70 -14.17
N ALA A 108 14.70 14.57 -13.91
CA ALA A 108 14.97 16.00 -13.72
C ALA A 108 15.88 16.26 -12.51
N ALA A 109 15.63 15.55 -11.41
CA ALA A 109 16.47 15.62 -10.22
C ALA A 109 17.90 15.18 -10.51
N TRP A 110 18.07 14.05 -11.21
CA TRP A 110 19.39 13.57 -11.61
C TRP A 110 20.14 14.56 -12.50
N LEU A 111 19.49 15.10 -13.53
CA LEU A 111 20.07 16.12 -14.43
C LEU A 111 20.48 17.40 -13.68
N ARG A 112 19.76 17.76 -12.63
CA ARG A 112 20.04 18.91 -11.77
C ARG A 112 20.97 18.57 -10.60
N ARG A 113 21.50 17.35 -10.52
CA ARG A 113 22.33 16.87 -9.41
C ARG A 113 21.66 17.09 -8.05
N ILE A 114 20.36 16.84 -7.97
CA ILE A 114 19.59 16.85 -6.73
C ILE A 114 19.59 15.41 -6.19
N PRO A 115 19.97 15.19 -4.93
CA PRO A 115 19.99 13.86 -4.34
C PRO A 115 18.59 13.24 -4.30
N MET A 116 18.54 11.93 -4.59
CA MET A 116 17.30 11.17 -4.70
C MET A 116 17.36 9.93 -3.84
N THR A 117 16.33 9.75 -3.01
CA THR A 117 16.03 8.52 -2.29
C THR A 117 14.82 7.87 -2.93
N ILE A 118 14.89 6.56 -3.15
CA ILE A 118 13.72 5.76 -3.56
C ILE A 118 13.21 5.03 -2.32
N TYR A 119 11.90 5.03 -2.11
CA TYR A 119 11.22 4.07 -1.25
C TYR A 119 10.51 3.04 -2.12
N LEU A 120 10.84 1.77 -1.94
CA LEU A 120 10.22 0.64 -2.62
C LEU A 120 9.28 -0.09 -1.64
N PRO A 121 7.96 0.07 -1.79
CA PRO A 121 6.98 -0.58 -0.90
C PRO A 121 6.82 -2.08 -1.15
N ASP A 122 6.90 -2.54 -2.41
CA ASP A 122 6.84 -3.95 -2.79
C ASP A 122 8.21 -4.63 -2.64
N ILE A 123 8.23 -5.94 -2.50
CA ILE A 123 9.48 -6.71 -2.51
C ILE A 123 10.14 -6.65 -3.89
N GLN A 124 9.35 -6.87 -4.95
CA GLN A 124 9.85 -6.82 -6.32
C GLN A 124 9.63 -5.42 -6.92
N PRO A 125 10.70 -4.74 -7.35
CA PRO A 125 10.58 -3.43 -7.97
C PRO A 125 9.93 -3.50 -9.36
N GLY A 126 9.03 -2.56 -9.62
CA GLY A 126 8.52 -2.32 -10.96
C GLY A 126 9.61 -1.80 -11.91
N ARG A 127 9.34 -1.85 -13.23
CA ARG A 127 10.32 -1.45 -14.26
C ARG A 127 10.85 -0.02 -14.07
N ALA A 128 9.98 0.91 -13.68
CA ALA A 128 10.36 2.30 -13.41
C ALA A 128 11.38 2.38 -12.27
N VAL A 129 11.11 1.75 -11.13
CA VAL A 129 11.99 1.74 -9.96
C VAL A 129 13.32 1.05 -10.29
N ARG A 130 13.31 -0.09 -11.01
CA ARG A 130 14.56 -0.77 -11.45
C ARG A 130 15.42 0.14 -12.31
N PHE A 131 14.82 0.92 -13.20
CA PHE A 131 15.55 1.89 -14.02
C PHE A 131 16.11 3.03 -13.16
N LEU A 132 15.31 3.62 -12.29
CA LEU A 132 15.67 4.78 -11.46
C LEU A 132 16.67 4.43 -10.34
N ALA A 133 16.73 3.18 -9.90
CA ALA A 133 17.67 2.70 -8.89
C ALA A 133 19.14 3.00 -9.22
N ARG A 134 19.48 3.13 -10.52
CA ARG A 134 20.83 3.50 -10.96
C ARG A 134 21.23 4.88 -10.47
N PHE A 135 20.27 5.82 -10.41
CA PHE A 135 20.49 7.24 -10.14
C PHE A 135 20.26 7.60 -8.66
N ALA A 136 19.58 6.73 -7.90
CA ALA A 136 19.33 6.95 -6.48
C ALA A 136 20.60 6.81 -5.64
N GLN A 137 20.74 7.64 -4.60
CA GLN A 137 21.79 7.53 -3.58
C GLN A 137 21.51 6.36 -2.65
N ARG A 138 20.28 6.24 -2.18
CA ARG A 138 19.80 5.19 -1.28
C ARG A 138 18.42 4.70 -1.73
N ILE A 139 18.11 3.47 -1.35
CA ILE A 139 16.83 2.83 -1.63
C ILE A 139 16.33 2.23 -0.30
N ALA A 140 15.33 2.86 0.28
CA ALA A 140 14.62 2.31 1.42
C ALA A 140 13.69 1.19 0.93
N VAL A 141 13.75 0.03 1.56
CA VAL A 141 13.00 -1.17 1.16
C VAL A 141 12.26 -1.80 2.34
N THR A 142 11.19 -2.50 2.03
CA THR A 142 10.41 -3.22 3.04
C THR A 142 11.14 -4.46 3.54
N SER A 143 11.90 -5.13 2.67
CA SER A 143 12.69 -6.33 3.00
C SER A 143 13.98 -6.38 2.19
N MET A 144 15.02 -7.03 2.74
CA MET A 144 16.28 -7.26 2.03
C MET A 144 16.12 -8.18 0.82
N ALA A 145 15.05 -8.95 0.72
CA ALA A 145 14.74 -9.79 -0.45
C ALA A 145 14.72 -8.99 -1.77
N ALA A 146 14.59 -7.65 -1.73
CA ALA A 146 14.70 -6.77 -2.89
C ALA A 146 16.11 -6.79 -3.55
N GLU A 147 17.15 -7.29 -2.88
CA GLU A 147 18.52 -7.43 -3.42
C GLU A 147 18.60 -8.30 -4.67
N GLN A 148 17.64 -9.21 -4.87
CA GLN A 148 17.54 -10.02 -6.09
C GLN A 148 17.41 -9.17 -7.37
N TRP A 149 16.97 -7.93 -7.24
CA TRP A 149 16.69 -7.03 -8.38
C TRP A 149 17.44 -5.70 -8.31
N LEU A 150 17.94 -5.32 -7.13
CA LEU A 150 18.50 -4.02 -6.85
C LEU A 150 19.89 -4.14 -6.22
N PRO A 151 20.78 -3.14 -6.40
CA PRO A 151 22.14 -3.19 -5.85
C PRO A 151 22.11 -3.15 -4.32
N ALA A 152 22.51 -4.24 -3.65
CA ALA A 152 22.48 -4.41 -2.19
C ALA A 152 23.14 -3.22 -1.44
N ARG A 153 24.23 -2.67 -1.94
CA ARG A 153 24.94 -1.52 -1.32
C ARG A 153 24.12 -0.24 -1.16
N LYS A 154 23.02 -0.11 -1.93
CA LYS A 154 22.11 1.04 -1.85
C LYS A 154 20.90 0.76 -0.97
N LEU A 155 20.64 -0.49 -0.62
CA LEU A 155 19.45 -0.88 0.12
C LEU A 155 19.58 -0.56 1.60
N VAL A 156 18.49 -0.07 2.18
CA VAL A 156 18.30 0.10 3.62
C VAL A 156 16.93 -0.47 3.97
N VAL A 157 16.89 -1.48 4.82
CA VAL A 157 15.63 -2.07 5.27
C VAL A 157 14.98 -1.15 6.28
N THR A 158 13.81 -0.62 5.93
CA THR A 158 13.04 0.30 6.77
C THR A 158 11.67 -0.25 7.17
N GLY A 159 11.16 -1.23 6.43
CA GLY A 159 9.79 -1.71 6.58
C GLY A 159 8.77 -0.88 5.80
N TYR A 160 7.48 -1.18 6.01
CA TYR A 160 6.37 -0.47 5.39
C TYR A 160 5.78 0.57 6.36
N PRO A 161 5.69 1.86 5.98
CA PRO A 161 5.21 2.93 6.85
C PRO A 161 3.68 2.88 6.97
N THR A 162 3.19 2.37 8.08
CA THR A 162 1.76 2.29 8.37
C THR A 162 1.22 3.59 8.96
N ARG A 163 -0.02 3.91 8.63
CA ARG A 163 -0.71 5.12 9.12
C ARG A 163 -0.95 5.04 10.63
N PRO A 164 -0.81 6.15 11.38
CA PRO A 164 -1.07 6.17 12.83
C PRO A 164 -2.47 5.68 13.22
N ALA A 165 -3.50 6.04 12.45
CA ALA A 165 -4.86 5.60 12.70
C ALA A 165 -4.99 4.07 12.76
N LEU A 166 -4.28 3.35 11.89
CA LEU A 166 -4.26 1.89 11.90
C LEU A 166 -3.63 1.34 13.19
N ARG A 167 -2.52 1.92 13.64
CA ARG A 167 -1.81 1.45 14.83
C ARG A 167 -2.57 1.70 16.11
N ASN A 168 -3.24 2.84 16.19
CA ASN A 168 -3.91 3.34 17.39
C ASN A 168 -5.36 2.83 17.50
N ALA A 169 -5.90 2.13 16.50
CA ALA A 169 -7.25 1.60 16.53
C ALA A 169 -7.39 0.58 17.67
N ASP A 170 -8.28 0.88 18.62
CA ASP A 170 -8.60 -0.02 19.72
C ASP A 170 -9.44 -1.19 19.24
N ARG A 171 -9.04 -2.43 19.57
CA ARG A 171 -9.73 -3.63 19.10
C ARG A 171 -11.11 -3.77 19.72
N ALA A 172 -11.29 -3.45 21.01
CA ALA A 172 -12.57 -3.61 21.70
C ALA A 172 -13.59 -2.61 21.16
N ALA A 173 -13.18 -1.33 20.98
CA ALA A 173 -14.01 -0.31 20.36
C ALA A 173 -14.34 -0.67 18.90
N ALA A 174 -13.37 -1.19 18.15
CA ALA A 174 -13.60 -1.63 16.78
C ALA A 174 -14.61 -2.79 16.69
N ARG A 175 -14.51 -3.79 17.56
CA ARG A 175 -15.48 -4.91 17.60
C ARG A 175 -16.88 -4.43 17.97
N HIS A 176 -16.98 -3.50 18.92
CA HIS A 176 -18.25 -2.91 19.30
C HIS A 176 -18.93 -2.16 18.14
N SER A 177 -18.14 -1.43 17.31
CA SER A 177 -18.67 -0.71 16.13
C SER A 177 -19.27 -1.65 15.07
N TRP A 178 -18.86 -2.91 15.05
CA TRP A 178 -19.39 -3.97 14.18
C TRP A 178 -20.45 -4.85 14.87
N SER A 179 -20.91 -4.47 16.08
CA SER A 179 -21.86 -5.23 16.90
C SER A 179 -21.44 -6.67 17.18
N LEU A 180 -20.12 -6.87 17.40
CA LEU A 180 -19.52 -8.19 17.68
C LEU A 180 -19.44 -8.44 19.17
N GLY A 181 -19.88 -9.63 19.58
CA GLY A 181 -19.67 -10.19 20.92
C GLY A 181 -18.20 -10.58 21.15
N ALA A 182 -17.88 -10.97 22.39
CA ALA A 182 -16.52 -11.36 22.77
C ALA A 182 -16.01 -12.58 21.97
N ASP A 183 -16.88 -13.56 21.76
CA ASP A 183 -16.55 -14.86 21.14
C ASP A 183 -16.85 -14.91 19.64
N ASP A 184 -17.44 -13.85 19.06
CA ASP A 184 -17.71 -13.81 17.64
C ASP A 184 -16.40 -13.76 16.83
N GLN A 185 -16.31 -14.56 15.79
CA GLN A 185 -15.20 -14.47 14.83
C GLN A 185 -15.54 -13.50 13.70
N LEU A 186 -14.59 -12.66 13.30
CA LEU A 186 -14.72 -11.71 12.20
C LEU A 186 -13.74 -11.99 11.07
N LEU A 187 -14.29 -12.28 9.90
CA LEU A 187 -13.57 -12.34 8.64
C LEU A 187 -13.64 -11.00 7.91
N LEU A 188 -12.48 -10.38 7.64
CA LEU A 188 -12.39 -9.19 6.82
C LEU A 188 -11.98 -9.58 5.38
N VAL A 189 -12.79 -9.23 4.38
CA VAL A 189 -12.54 -9.54 2.96
C VAL A 189 -12.44 -8.28 2.13
N PHE A 190 -11.31 -8.08 1.43
CA PHE A 190 -11.10 -6.91 0.59
C PHE A 190 -10.13 -7.16 -0.57
N GLY A 191 -10.40 -6.52 -1.72
CA GLY A 191 -9.59 -6.65 -2.93
C GLY A 191 -8.58 -5.52 -3.17
N GLY A 192 -8.46 -4.55 -2.23
CA GLY A 192 -7.74 -3.29 -2.43
C GLY A 192 -8.69 -2.17 -2.91
N SER A 193 -8.15 -0.99 -3.24
CA SER A 193 -8.93 0.23 -3.51
C SER A 193 -9.95 0.13 -4.66
N GLN A 194 -9.74 -0.78 -5.60
CA GLN A 194 -10.67 -1.01 -6.73
C GLN A 194 -11.55 -2.25 -6.54
N GLY A 195 -11.36 -2.98 -5.43
CA GLY A 195 -11.96 -4.28 -5.24
C GLY A 195 -11.24 -5.41 -6.00
N SER A 196 -11.79 -6.61 -5.92
CA SER A 196 -11.30 -7.78 -6.65
C SER A 196 -12.46 -8.69 -7.02
N ARG A 197 -12.87 -8.65 -8.28
CA ARG A 197 -13.98 -9.47 -8.78
C ARG A 197 -13.81 -10.96 -8.47
N ARG A 198 -12.60 -11.50 -8.57
CA ARG A 198 -12.31 -12.91 -8.25
C ARG A 198 -12.63 -13.24 -6.79
N ILE A 199 -12.11 -12.43 -5.86
CA ILE A 199 -12.37 -12.60 -4.43
C ILE A 199 -13.86 -12.40 -4.13
N ASN A 200 -14.49 -11.37 -4.72
CA ASN A 200 -15.91 -11.06 -4.51
C ASN A 200 -16.83 -12.21 -4.95
N LEU A 201 -16.55 -12.82 -6.12
CA LEU A 201 -17.31 -13.98 -6.61
C LEU A 201 -17.09 -15.22 -5.76
N ALA A 202 -15.85 -15.49 -5.34
CA ALA A 202 -15.52 -16.59 -4.44
C ALA A 202 -16.23 -16.42 -3.09
N LEU A 203 -16.20 -15.21 -2.54
CA LEU A 203 -16.88 -14.90 -1.28
C LEU A 203 -18.40 -15.05 -1.41
N ALA A 204 -19.01 -14.56 -2.48
CA ALA A 204 -20.45 -14.70 -2.70
C ALA A 204 -20.91 -16.16 -2.66
N ALA A 205 -20.14 -17.07 -3.27
CA ALA A 205 -20.41 -18.50 -3.26
C ALA A 205 -20.09 -19.17 -1.91
N ALA A 206 -19.09 -18.69 -1.16
CA ALA A 206 -18.68 -19.23 0.14
C ALA A 206 -19.51 -18.69 1.32
N ALA A 207 -20.08 -17.50 1.18
CA ALA A 207 -20.71 -16.75 2.27
C ALA A 207 -21.77 -17.53 3.05
N PRO A 208 -22.69 -18.33 2.45
CA PRO A 208 -23.68 -19.06 3.22
C PRO A 208 -23.05 -19.97 4.29
N ARG A 209 -21.95 -20.67 3.95
CA ARG A 209 -21.24 -21.56 4.88
C ARG A 209 -20.40 -20.78 5.89
N LEU A 210 -19.74 -19.69 5.47
CA LEU A 210 -18.88 -18.90 6.33
C LEU A 210 -19.70 -18.17 7.41
N LEU A 211 -20.88 -17.65 7.07
CA LEU A 211 -21.75 -16.92 7.97
C LEU A 211 -22.37 -17.79 9.07
N GLU A 212 -22.33 -19.11 8.94
CA GLU A 212 -22.70 -20.03 10.02
C GLU A 212 -21.74 -19.94 11.21
N VAL A 213 -20.46 -19.63 10.95
CA VAL A 213 -19.38 -19.65 11.95
C VAL A 213 -18.78 -18.28 12.25
N CYS A 214 -18.89 -17.29 11.36
CA CYS A 214 -18.27 -15.99 11.58
C CYS A 214 -19.12 -14.84 11.03
N HIS A 215 -18.81 -13.62 11.47
CA HIS A 215 -19.25 -12.39 10.83
C HIS A 215 -18.31 -12.05 9.66
N ILE A 216 -18.82 -11.36 8.65
CA ILE A 216 -18.03 -10.94 7.48
C ILE A 216 -18.14 -9.44 7.30
N VAL A 217 -17.01 -8.74 7.28
CA VAL A 217 -16.90 -7.38 6.73
C VAL A 217 -16.32 -7.50 5.33
N HIS A 218 -17.11 -7.13 4.33
CA HIS A 218 -16.74 -7.23 2.91
C HIS A 218 -16.61 -5.85 2.29
N VAL A 219 -15.41 -5.52 1.80
CA VAL A 219 -15.13 -4.31 1.03
C VAL A 219 -15.00 -4.69 -0.44
N SER A 220 -16.13 -4.64 -1.16
CA SER A 220 -16.26 -5.17 -2.53
C SER A 220 -15.57 -4.34 -3.61
N GLY A 221 -15.32 -3.06 -3.35
CA GLY A 221 -15.03 -2.07 -4.38
C GLY A 221 -16.31 -1.57 -5.06
N THR A 222 -16.24 -0.38 -5.63
CA THR A 222 -17.40 0.28 -6.27
C THR A 222 -17.91 -0.44 -7.51
N LEU A 223 -17.00 -1.13 -8.24
CA LEU A 223 -17.34 -1.80 -9.50
C LEU A 223 -18.24 -3.02 -9.31
N ASP A 224 -18.03 -3.76 -8.23
CA ASP A 224 -18.76 -5.01 -7.97
C ASP A 224 -19.84 -4.87 -6.88
N LEU A 225 -20.08 -3.67 -6.36
CA LEU A 225 -21.02 -3.43 -5.26
C LEU A 225 -22.39 -4.02 -5.54
N ARG A 226 -22.99 -3.75 -6.71
CA ARG A 226 -24.32 -4.26 -7.07
C ARG A 226 -24.40 -5.79 -7.07
N ALA A 227 -23.32 -6.45 -7.56
CA ALA A 227 -23.26 -7.90 -7.55
C ALA A 227 -23.15 -8.45 -6.11
N ALA A 228 -22.38 -7.79 -5.25
CA ALA A 228 -22.25 -8.14 -3.84
C ALA A 228 -23.55 -7.89 -3.06
N GLU A 229 -24.29 -6.81 -3.35
CA GLU A 229 -25.63 -6.54 -2.80
C GLU A 229 -26.64 -7.64 -3.18
N ALA A 230 -26.65 -8.03 -4.46
CA ALA A 230 -27.51 -9.12 -4.94
C ALA A 230 -27.18 -10.46 -4.24
N ALA A 231 -25.89 -10.78 -4.09
CA ALA A 231 -25.44 -11.97 -3.37
C ALA A 231 -25.86 -11.94 -1.90
N ARG A 232 -25.71 -10.78 -1.23
CA ARG A 232 -26.18 -10.60 0.16
C ARG A 232 -27.70 -10.77 0.29
N ALA A 233 -28.47 -10.21 -0.65
CA ALA A 233 -29.93 -10.31 -0.66
C ALA A 233 -30.43 -11.76 -0.83
N ALA A 234 -29.67 -12.59 -1.53
CA ALA A 234 -29.95 -14.02 -1.75
C ALA A 234 -29.67 -14.90 -0.51
N LEU A 235 -28.95 -14.36 0.50
CA LEU A 235 -28.69 -15.10 1.75
C LEU A 235 -29.98 -15.31 2.56
N PRO A 236 -30.05 -16.39 3.36
CA PRO A 236 -31.10 -16.55 4.38
C PRO A 236 -31.16 -15.32 5.30
N GLU A 237 -32.33 -14.90 5.69
CA GLU A 237 -32.52 -13.70 6.52
C GLU A 237 -31.73 -13.76 7.82
N THR A 238 -31.67 -14.94 8.45
CA THR A 238 -30.94 -15.23 9.69
C THR A 238 -29.40 -14.96 9.55
N LEU A 239 -28.85 -15.02 8.35
CA LEU A 239 -27.42 -14.82 8.09
C LEU A 239 -27.09 -13.40 7.63
N ARG A 240 -28.08 -12.65 7.10
CA ARG A 240 -27.83 -11.29 6.53
C ARG A 240 -27.27 -10.30 7.57
N GLY A 241 -27.69 -10.45 8.83
CA GLY A 241 -27.23 -9.59 9.94
C GLY A 241 -25.74 -9.73 10.24
N ARG A 242 -25.12 -10.87 9.87
CA ARG A 242 -23.67 -11.12 10.04
C ARG A 242 -22.82 -10.68 8.85
N TYR A 243 -23.44 -10.19 7.76
CA TYR A 243 -22.74 -9.79 6.55
C TYR A 243 -22.77 -8.27 6.38
N HIS A 244 -21.66 -7.61 6.69
CA HIS A 244 -21.47 -6.17 6.60
C HIS A 244 -20.80 -5.81 5.27
N LEU A 245 -21.58 -5.29 4.33
CA LEU A 245 -21.11 -4.97 2.97
C LEU A 245 -20.83 -3.48 2.83
N HIS A 246 -19.65 -3.16 2.29
CA HIS A 246 -19.22 -1.81 1.98
C HIS A 246 -18.61 -1.75 0.58
N ALA A 247 -18.91 -0.68 -0.18
CA ALA A 247 -18.24 -0.41 -1.44
C ALA A 247 -16.78 -0.01 -1.21
N TYR A 248 -16.57 0.79 -0.17
CA TYR A 248 -15.26 1.35 0.22
C TYR A 248 -15.29 1.68 1.71
N LEU A 249 -14.19 1.47 2.37
CA LEU A 249 -13.93 1.98 3.72
C LEU A 249 -12.83 3.04 3.63
N ASP A 250 -13.05 4.19 4.22
CA ASP A 250 -12.02 5.21 4.32
C ASP A 250 -10.91 4.80 5.31
N SER A 251 -9.94 5.69 5.53
CA SER A 251 -8.79 5.34 6.35
C SER A 251 -9.13 5.01 7.80
N PRO A 252 -10.00 5.77 8.52
CA PRO A 252 -10.45 5.42 9.86
C PRO A 252 -11.21 4.11 9.91
N ASP A 253 -12.20 3.93 9.04
CA ASP A 253 -13.07 2.75 9.05
C ASP A 253 -12.33 1.47 8.69
N MET A 254 -11.40 1.55 7.71
CA MET A 254 -10.53 0.43 7.37
C MET A 254 -9.58 0.06 8.52
N ALA A 255 -9.13 1.04 9.30
CA ALA A 255 -8.33 0.79 10.49
C ALA A 255 -9.13 0.05 11.57
N LEU A 256 -10.40 0.41 11.77
CA LEU A 256 -11.31 -0.31 12.66
C LEU A 256 -11.59 -1.73 12.17
N ALA A 257 -11.85 -1.92 10.86
CA ALA A 257 -12.08 -3.25 10.29
C ALA A 257 -10.86 -4.17 10.48
N LEU A 258 -9.64 -3.66 10.20
CA LEU A 258 -8.39 -4.40 10.43
C LEU A 258 -8.13 -4.68 11.92
N ALA A 259 -8.54 -3.78 12.82
CA ALA A 259 -8.39 -3.96 14.25
C ALA A 259 -9.37 -5.01 14.81
N ALA A 260 -10.60 -5.04 14.31
CA ALA A 260 -11.66 -5.96 14.77
C ALA A 260 -11.44 -7.40 14.29
N ALA A 261 -10.85 -7.59 13.10
CA ALA A 261 -10.77 -8.87 12.41
C ALA A 261 -9.90 -9.92 13.12
N ASP A 262 -10.29 -11.18 12.99
CA ASP A 262 -9.55 -12.37 13.42
C ASP A 262 -8.77 -13.02 12.27
N LEU A 263 -9.31 -12.90 11.06
CA LEU A 263 -8.71 -13.39 9.82
C LEU A 263 -9.03 -12.41 8.70
N ALA A 264 -8.08 -12.19 7.78
CA ALA A 264 -8.33 -11.42 6.57
C ALA A 264 -8.20 -12.29 5.31
N VAL A 265 -8.97 -11.95 4.26
CA VAL A 265 -8.77 -12.44 2.90
C VAL A 265 -8.55 -11.24 2.00
N CYS A 266 -7.38 -11.14 1.37
CA CYS A 266 -7.10 -9.96 0.54
C CYS A 266 -6.07 -10.23 -0.56
N ARG A 267 -5.88 -9.23 -1.44
CA ARG A 267 -4.76 -9.21 -2.39
C ARG A 267 -3.44 -8.95 -1.65
N ALA A 268 -2.33 -9.50 -2.19
CA ALA A 268 -0.99 -9.32 -1.64
C ALA A 268 -0.31 -8.03 -2.13
N GLY A 269 -1.02 -6.88 -2.04
CA GLY A 269 -0.44 -5.57 -2.37
C GLY A 269 0.63 -5.15 -1.35
N ALA A 270 1.41 -4.12 -1.69
CA ALA A 270 2.48 -3.62 -0.83
C ALA A 270 2.01 -3.29 0.61
N ALA A 271 0.78 -2.77 0.76
CA ALA A 271 0.21 -2.43 2.06
C ALA A 271 0.08 -3.65 2.99
N SER A 272 -0.14 -4.85 2.46
CA SER A 272 -0.21 -6.08 3.26
C SER A 272 1.08 -6.37 4.02
N LEU A 273 2.25 -5.92 3.50
CA LEU A 273 3.56 -6.07 4.15
C LEU A 273 3.72 -5.23 5.43
N GLY A 274 2.82 -4.31 5.69
CA GLY A 274 2.86 -3.48 6.89
C GLY A 274 1.55 -3.44 7.67
N GLU A 275 0.40 -3.37 6.99
CA GLU A 275 -0.90 -3.23 7.66
C GLU A 275 -1.31 -4.51 8.41
N LEU A 276 -1.07 -5.70 7.83
CA LEU A 276 -1.30 -6.96 8.51
C LEU A 276 -0.34 -7.14 9.70
N PRO A 277 1.00 -6.98 9.55
CA PRO A 277 1.93 -7.00 10.67
C PRO A 277 1.61 -6.03 11.79
N ALA A 278 1.28 -4.77 11.45
CA ALA A 278 0.97 -3.74 12.45
C ALA A 278 -0.25 -4.10 13.33
N ARG A 279 -1.13 -4.96 12.85
CA ARG A 279 -2.28 -5.48 13.61
C ARG A 279 -2.06 -6.90 14.14
N GLY A 280 -0.96 -7.55 13.73
CA GLY A 280 -0.77 -8.98 13.99
C GLY A 280 -1.92 -9.80 13.41
N LEU A 281 -2.45 -9.41 12.25
CA LEU A 281 -3.62 -10.03 11.64
C LEU A 281 -3.20 -11.19 10.73
N PRO A 282 -3.64 -12.43 11.02
CA PRO A 282 -3.51 -13.56 10.10
C PRO A 282 -4.28 -13.29 8.80
N ALA A 283 -3.79 -13.81 7.68
CA ALA A 283 -4.50 -13.62 6.43
C ALA A 283 -4.35 -14.79 5.46
N VAL A 284 -5.35 -14.91 4.58
CA VAL A 284 -5.25 -15.65 3.32
C VAL A 284 -4.98 -14.63 2.22
N LEU A 285 -3.82 -14.70 1.61
CA LEU A 285 -3.45 -13.82 0.52
C LEU A 285 -3.75 -14.45 -0.82
N VAL A 286 -4.43 -13.69 -1.69
CA VAL A 286 -4.72 -14.07 -3.07
C VAL A 286 -3.92 -13.16 -4.01
N PRO A 287 -2.68 -13.53 -4.38
CA PRO A 287 -1.84 -12.68 -5.23
C PRO A 287 -2.45 -12.46 -6.60
N LEU A 288 -2.44 -11.22 -7.08
CA LEU A 288 -2.93 -10.88 -8.41
C LEU A 288 -1.99 -11.44 -9.48
N PRO A 289 -2.46 -12.26 -10.45
CA PRO A 289 -1.60 -12.90 -11.43
C PRO A 289 -1.06 -11.97 -12.53
N ILE A 290 -1.67 -10.79 -12.69
CA ILE A 290 -1.32 -9.79 -13.70
C ILE A 290 -0.29 -8.76 -13.16
N SER A 291 0.15 -7.84 -13.99
CA SER A 291 1.07 -6.73 -13.63
C SER A 291 2.49 -7.18 -13.26
N GLY A 292 3.01 -8.22 -13.93
CA GLY A 292 4.40 -8.67 -13.74
C GLY A 292 4.64 -9.49 -12.47
N GLY A 293 3.59 -9.96 -11.81
CA GLY A 293 3.69 -10.89 -10.67
C GLY A 293 4.21 -10.27 -9.36
N HIS A 294 4.20 -8.94 -9.23
CA HIS A 294 4.75 -8.23 -8.06
C HIS A 294 4.14 -8.66 -6.73
N GLN A 295 2.90 -9.17 -6.72
CA GLN A 295 2.24 -9.57 -5.49
C GLN A 295 2.70 -10.94 -4.96
N TRP A 296 3.25 -11.80 -5.80
CA TRP A 296 3.76 -13.11 -5.37
C TRP A 296 4.94 -13.00 -4.41
N PRO A 297 5.98 -12.19 -4.67
CA PRO A 297 7.06 -11.98 -3.70
C PRO A 297 6.58 -11.40 -2.37
N ASN A 298 5.59 -10.49 -2.38
CA ASN A 298 4.98 -9.96 -1.16
C ASN A 298 4.31 -11.09 -0.34
N ALA A 299 3.46 -11.90 -0.99
CA ALA A 299 2.78 -13.02 -0.35
C ALA A 299 3.77 -14.03 0.23
N ARG A 300 4.77 -14.44 -0.56
CA ARG A 300 5.79 -15.40 -0.13
C ARG A 300 6.63 -14.92 1.05
N GLN A 301 6.90 -13.61 1.14
CA GLN A 301 7.63 -13.03 2.28
C GLN A 301 6.84 -13.22 3.59
N LEU A 302 5.53 -13.01 3.57
CA LEU A 302 4.66 -13.18 4.74
C LEU A 302 4.37 -14.65 5.04
N GLU A 303 4.23 -15.48 4.00
CA GLU A 303 4.03 -16.92 4.10
C GLU A 303 5.25 -17.61 4.71
N ALA A 304 6.46 -17.28 4.24
CA ALA A 304 7.71 -17.82 4.78
C ALA A 304 7.93 -17.49 6.26
N ALA A 305 7.35 -16.38 6.73
CA ALA A 305 7.35 -16.04 8.15
C ALA A 305 6.25 -16.74 8.95
N GLY A 306 5.34 -17.48 8.30
CA GLY A 306 4.21 -18.14 8.95
C GLY A 306 3.06 -17.19 9.30
N ALA A 307 3.05 -15.96 8.78
CA ALA A 307 2.04 -14.94 9.09
C ALA A 307 0.75 -15.10 8.27
N VAL A 308 0.83 -15.73 7.11
CA VAL A 308 -0.29 -15.86 6.16
C VAL A 308 -0.28 -17.22 5.49
N GLU A 309 -1.39 -17.58 4.87
CA GLU A 309 -1.47 -18.62 3.85
C GLU A 309 -1.75 -18.02 2.47
N VAL A 310 -1.28 -18.66 1.42
CA VAL A 310 -1.46 -18.18 0.06
C VAL A 310 -2.43 -19.09 -0.69
N LEU A 311 -3.48 -18.48 -1.24
CA LEU A 311 -4.41 -19.13 -2.16
C LEU A 311 -4.14 -18.59 -3.57
N ALA A 312 -3.83 -19.46 -4.52
CA ALA A 312 -3.61 -18.99 -5.88
C ALA A 312 -4.91 -18.42 -6.48
N ASP A 313 -4.79 -17.39 -7.33
CA ASP A 313 -5.96 -16.74 -7.92
C ASP A 313 -6.84 -17.73 -8.72
N ALA A 314 -6.22 -18.72 -9.35
CA ALA A 314 -6.95 -19.78 -10.08
C ALA A 314 -7.81 -20.64 -9.15
N ASP A 315 -7.36 -20.89 -7.92
CA ASP A 315 -8.00 -21.73 -6.90
C ASP A 315 -8.95 -20.91 -5.99
N CYS A 316 -8.99 -19.59 -6.15
CA CYS A 316 -9.86 -18.70 -5.40
C CYS A 316 -11.27 -18.73 -5.99
N ASP A 317 -11.99 -19.81 -5.70
CA ASP A 317 -13.42 -20.00 -5.95
C ASP A 317 -14.18 -20.21 -4.62
N GLY A 318 -15.49 -20.44 -4.68
CA GLY A 318 -16.31 -20.62 -3.48
C GLY A 318 -15.85 -21.76 -2.59
N PRO A 319 -15.69 -23.00 -3.10
CA PRO A 319 -15.21 -24.14 -2.34
C PRO A 319 -13.78 -23.94 -1.79
N GLY A 320 -12.85 -23.46 -2.61
CA GLY A 320 -11.45 -23.22 -2.21
C GLY A 320 -11.33 -22.19 -1.10
N LEU A 321 -12.04 -21.06 -1.25
CA LEU A 321 -12.07 -20.01 -0.23
C LEU A 321 -12.73 -20.50 1.07
N ALA A 322 -13.89 -21.19 0.98
CA ALA A 322 -14.55 -21.74 2.16
C ALA A 322 -13.68 -22.74 2.89
N ALA A 323 -13.02 -23.65 2.17
CA ALA A 323 -12.19 -24.69 2.77
C ALA A 323 -11.03 -24.11 3.61
N ILE A 324 -10.28 -23.14 3.05
CA ILE A 324 -9.13 -22.54 3.74
C ILE A 324 -9.59 -21.67 4.94
N VAL A 325 -10.65 -20.87 4.78
CA VAL A 325 -11.15 -19.98 5.83
C VAL A 325 -11.75 -20.79 6.99
N LEU A 326 -12.62 -21.77 6.70
CA LEU A 326 -13.24 -22.60 7.76
C LEU A 326 -12.19 -23.37 8.54
N ARG A 327 -11.19 -23.94 7.84
CA ARG A 327 -10.10 -24.65 8.50
C ARG A 327 -9.32 -23.73 9.44
N LEU A 328 -8.91 -22.55 8.98
CA LEU A 328 -8.17 -21.60 9.82
C LEU A 328 -9.00 -21.12 11.02
N LEU A 329 -10.27 -20.81 10.83
CA LEU A 329 -11.16 -20.37 11.92
C LEU A 329 -11.43 -21.50 12.95
N SER A 330 -11.33 -22.77 12.55
CA SER A 330 -11.45 -23.91 13.46
C SER A 330 -10.16 -24.28 14.20
N GLU A 331 -9.02 -23.63 13.86
CA GLU A 331 -7.70 -23.93 14.43
C GLU A 331 -7.15 -22.71 15.25
N PRO A 332 -7.69 -22.41 16.45
CA PRO A 332 -7.35 -21.20 17.20
C PRO A 332 -5.86 -21.13 17.58
N VAL A 333 -5.22 -22.26 17.83
CA VAL A 333 -3.77 -22.34 18.12
C VAL A 333 -2.96 -21.90 16.89
N ARG A 334 -3.38 -22.34 15.70
CA ARG A 334 -2.74 -21.93 14.44
C ARG A 334 -2.93 -20.44 14.16
N LEU A 335 -4.16 -19.91 14.31
CA LEU A 335 -4.43 -18.48 14.15
C LEU A 335 -3.58 -17.65 15.11
N ALA A 336 -3.46 -18.06 16.37
CA ALA A 336 -2.62 -17.39 17.36
C ALA A 336 -1.14 -17.39 16.96
N ALA A 337 -0.62 -18.51 16.46
CA ALA A 337 0.75 -18.60 15.94
C ALA A 337 0.97 -17.69 14.73
N MET A 338 0.03 -17.68 13.77
CA MET A 338 0.06 -16.79 12.61
C MET A 338 0.01 -15.30 13.04
N ALA A 339 -0.82 -14.97 14.02
CA ALA A 339 -0.91 -13.61 14.57
C ALA A 339 0.41 -13.17 15.23
N GLN A 340 1.07 -14.06 15.95
CA GLN A 340 2.38 -13.79 16.55
C GLN A 340 3.46 -13.61 15.47
N ALA A 341 3.48 -14.48 14.47
CA ALA A 341 4.38 -14.38 13.32
C ALA A 341 4.15 -13.05 12.56
N SER A 342 2.90 -12.66 12.34
CA SER A 342 2.56 -11.39 11.72
C SER A 342 3.11 -10.20 12.54
N ARG A 343 2.84 -10.17 13.84
CA ARG A 343 3.36 -9.12 14.75
C ARG A 343 4.89 -9.01 14.74
N SER A 344 5.61 -10.11 14.63
CA SER A 344 7.09 -10.11 14.61
C SER A 344 7.68 -9.40 13.39
N LEU A 345 6.91 -9.26 12.33
CA LEU A 345 7.30 -8.54 11.11
C LEU A 345 7.02 -7.04 11.18
N ASP A 346 6.31 -6.57 12.21
CA ASP A 346 5.97 -5.15 12.31
C ASP A 346 7.21 -4.27 12.49
N ARG A 347 7.19 -3.11 11.85
CA ARG A 347 8.21 -2.08 11.92
C ARG A 347 7.55 -0.74 12.26
N PRO A 348 7.27 -0.47 13.53
CA PRO A 348 6.54 0.73 13.96
C PRO A 348 7.22 2.02 13.51
N ASP A 349 8.54 2.05 13.47
CA ASP A 349 9.35 3.22 13.14
C ASP A 349 9.65 3.34 11.63
N ALA A 350 9.01 2.53 10.77
CA ALA A 350 9.31 2.50 9.33
C ALA A 350 9.27 3.89 8.67
N ALA A 351 8.31 4.72 9.02
CA ALA A 351 8.19 6.07 8.46
C ALA A 351 9.37 6.98 8.86
N ALA A 352 9.76 6.95 10.12
CA ALA A 352 10.92 7.70 10.63
C ALA A 352 12.23 7.15 10.05
N ALA A 353 12.35 5.83 9.91
CA ALA A 353 13.51 5.18 9.29
C ALA A 353 13.66 5.58 7.80
N ILE A 354 12.55 5.62 7.03
CA ILE A 354 12.60 6.10 5.64
C ILE A 354 13.02 7.57 5.61
N TRP A 355 12.47 8.40 6.50
CA TRP A 355 12.85 9.81 6.58
C TRP A 355 14.34 9.98 6.92
N ALA A 356 14.89 9.20 7.83
CA ALA A 356 16.32 9.19 8.14
C ALA A 356 17.17 8.84 6.91
N VAL A 357 16.74 7.89 6.08
CA VAL A 357 17.41 7.55 4.79
C VAL A 357 17.36 8.73 3.82
N VAL A 358 16.25 9.48 3.77
CA VAL A 358 16.16 10.72 2.97
C VAL A 358 17.20 11.72 3.45
N LEU A 359 17.26 11.98 4.75
CA LEU A 359 18.21 12.93 5.34
C LEU A 359 19.68 12.53 5.06
N GLN A 360 20.03 11.26 5.22
CA GLN A 360 21.36 10.73 4.93
C GLN A 360 21.79 10.88 3.45
N SER A 361 20.82 11.02 2.55
CA SER A 361 21.07 11.22 1.13
C SER A 361 21.32 12.69 0.78
N LEU A 362 21.03 13.64 1.70
CA LEU A 362 21.24 15.06 1.49
C LEU A 362 22.72 15.46 1.68
N PRO A 363 23.20 16.52 1.03
CA PRO A 363 24.57 17.04 1.23
C PRO A 363 24.80 17.46 2.69
N LEU A 364 25.99 17.17 3.22
CA LEU A 364 26.43 17.64 4.54
C LEU A 364 26.36 19.19 4.57
N GLY A 365 25.53 19.71 5.46
CA GLY A 365 25.29 21.17 5.58
C GLY A 365 23.82 21.59 5.47
N SER A 366 22.96 20.76 4.87
CA SER A 366 21.52 21.02 4.83
C SER A 366 20.82 20.81 6.19
N HIS A 367 21.51 20.30 7.21
CA HIS A 367 20.99 19.99 8.54
C HIS A 367 21.17 21.10 9.60
N ARG A 368 22.01 22.11 9.36
CA ARG A 368 22.38 23.13 10.38
C ARG A 368 21.26 24.13 10.74
N ALA A 369 20.17 24.15 10.01
CA ALA A 369 19.06 25.10 10.28
C ALA A 369 18.05 24.67 11.36
N GLN A 370 18.22 23.53 12.02
CA GLN A 370 17.26 23.01 13.02
C GLN A 370 17.78 23.05 14.47
N GLY A 371 19.03 23.49 14.70
CA GLY A 371 19.65 23.51 16.05
C GLY A 371 19.60 24.84 16.79
N GLU A 372 19.17 25.94 16.17
CA GLU A 372 19.28 27.28 16.78
C GLU A 372 17.92 27.93 17.16
N ALA A 373 16.84 27.14 17.17
CA ALA A 373 15.55 27.59 17.68
C ALA A 373 15.08 26.67 18.81
N ARG A 374 15.77 26.74 19.95
CA ARG A 374 15.29 26.31 21.28
C ARG A 374 15.58 27.39 22.29
#